data_0a12a62cf23eb8d3fccdccafd5dc2a4b
#
_entry.id   0a12a62cf23eb8d3fccdccafd5dc2a4b
#
_cell.length_a   1.000
_cell.length_b   1.000
_cell.length_c   1.000
_cell.angle_alpha   90.00
_cell.angle_beta   90.00
_cell.angle_gamma   90.00
#
_symmetry.space_group_name_H-M   'P 1'
#
loop_
_entity.id
_entity.type
_entity.pdbx_description
1 polymer ?
#
loop_
_entity_poly.entity_id
_entity_poly.type
_entity_poly.pdbx_seq_one_letter_code
_entity_poly.pdbx_strand_id
1 'polypeptide(L)'
;MKPKEVANVDYDRLNELYTQLGQSNAEDIVCRAMEELALRLTHCDKLYRDKALGDLHKSAKSLVAIADQIGMPAVSSVAGHVTICIDCENTIALAARVARLLRIGEESLAVIWDLQDITI
;
A
#
# COMPACT_ATOMS: atom_id res chain seq x y z
N MET A 1 -24.70 -5.10 3.78
CA MET A 1 -23.85 -5.19 2.91
C MET A 1 -22.51 -4.77 3.32
N LYS A 2 -21.58 -5.35 2.87
CA LYS A 2 -20.36 -5.14 3.33
C LYS A 2 -19.73 -4.07 2.60
N PRO A 3 -19.21 -3.21 3.24
CA PRO A 3 -18.59 -2.13 2.61
C PRO A 3 -17.48 -2.69 1.87
N LYS A 4 -17.01 -2.08 1.01
CA LYS A 4 -16.08 -2.53 0.28
C LYS A 4 -14.87 -2.79 0.93
N GLU A 5 -14.27 -3.76 0.63
CA GLU A 5 -13.05 -4.00 1.15
C GLU A 5 -12.09 -3.08 0.60
N VAL A 6 -12.47 -2.34 -0.37
CA VAL A 6 -11.58 -1.39 -0.89
C VAL A 6 -11.14 -0.42 0.12
N ALA A 7 -11.99 -0.11 1.05
CA ALA A 7 -11.64 0.82 2.06
C ALA A 7 -10.92 0.08 3.15
N ASN A 8 -10.18 -0.90 2.81
CA ASN A 8 -9.61 -1.80 3.75
C ASN A 8 -8.43 -1.21 4.46
N VAL A 9 -8.68 -0.56 5.57
CA VAL A 9 -7.68 0.01 6.43
C VAL A 9 -7.84 -0.63 7.80
N ASP A 10 -6.74 -1.03 8.41
CA ASP A 10 -6.76 -1.65 9.72
C ASP A 10 -6.73 -0.56 10.78
N TYR A 11 -7.90 -0.19 11.26
CA TYR A 11 -8.01 0.88 12.25
C TYR A 11 -7.36 0.51 13.58
N ASP A 12 -7.36 -0.77 13.91
CA ASP A 12 -6.69 -1.22 15.14
C ASP A 12 -5.19 -0.99 15.06
N ARG A 13 -4.61 -1.23 13.90
CA ARG A 13 -3.18 -0.99 13.72
C ARG A 13 -2.86 0.50 13.84
N LEU A 14 -3.69 1.34 13.25
CA LEU A 14 -3.51 2.79 13.36
C LEU A 14 -3.65 3.24 14.80
N ASN A 15 -4.66 2.72 15.52
CA ASN A 15 -4.84 3.06 16.91
C ASN A 15 -3.66 2.64 17.76
N GLU A 16 -3.05 1.51 17.47
CA GLU A 16 -1.85 1.08 18.17
C GLU A 16 -0.72 2.09 17.99
N LEU A 17 -0.54 2.57 16.79
CA LEU A 17 0.51 3.56 16.54
C LEU A 17 0.27 4.81 17.35
N TYR A 18 -0.98 5.31 17.34
CA TYR A 18 -1.30 6.51 18.07
C TYR A 18 -1.15 6.32 19.57
N THR A 19 -1.54 5.16 20.08
CA THR A 19 -1.42 4.87 21.50
C THR A 19 0.04 4.78 21.92
N GLN A 20 0.87 4.13 21.13
CA GLN A 20 2.26 3.91 21.48
C GLN A 20 3.14 5.14 21.33
N LEU A 21 2.86 5.94 20.30
CA LEU A 21 3.75 7.03 19.94
C LEU A 21 3.24 8.42 20.31
N GLY A 22 1.96 8.52 20.63
CA GLY A 22 1.33 9.82 20.83
C GLY A 22 0.89 10.40 19.51
N GLN A 23 -0.03 11.35 19.55
CA GLN A 23 -0.69 11.84 18.35
C GLN A 23 0.28 12.47 17.36
N SER A 24 1.13 13.36 17.82
CA SER A 24 2.01 14.08 16.92
C SER A 24 3.01 13.15 16.22
N ASN A 25 3.62 12.27 17.00
CA ASN A 25 4.61 11.34 16.43
C ASN A 25 3.96 10.35 15.49
N ALA A 26 2.78 9.86 15.85
CA ALA A 26 2.07 8.91 14.99
C ALA A 26 1.68 9.56 13.68
N GLU A 27 1.18 10.79 13.71
CA GLU A 27 0.83 11.51 12.50
C GLU A 27 2.03 11.69 11.58
N ASP A 28 3.19 12.02 12.15
CA ASP A 28 4.41 12.17 11.36
C ASP A 28 4.78 10.86 10.67
N ILE A 29 4.71 9.76 11.40
CA ILE A 29 5.07 8.46 10.84
C ILE A 29 4.08 8.05 9.75
N VAL A 30 2.79 8.24 10.01
CA VAL A 30 1.77 7.89 9.03
C VAL A 30 1.92 8.73 7.77
N CYS A 31 2.14 10.04 7.93
CA CYS A 31 2.31 10.92 6.76
C CYS A 31 3.52 10.53 5.93
N ARG A 32 4.64 10.23 6.59
CA ARG A 32 5.82 9.81 5.85
C ARG A 32 5.60 8.49 5.14
N ALA A 33 4.93 7.55 5.80
CA ALA A 33 4.65 6.27 5.19
C ALA A 33 3.72 6.42 3.99
N MET A 34 2.73 7.32 4.08
CA MET A 34 1.84 7.57 2.96
C MET A 34 2.57 8.18 1.77
N GLU A 35 3.49 9.11 2.04
CA GLU A 35 4.29 9.71 0.98
C GLU A 35 5.16 8.66 0.31
N GLU A 36 5.79 7.82 1.12
CA GLU A 36 6.63 6.77 0.58
C GLU A 36 5.82 5.77 -0.22
N LEU A 37 4.63 5.42 0.28
CA LEU A 37 3.78 4.47 -0.40
C LEU A 37 3.31 5.02 -1.75
N ALA A 38 2.94 6.31 -1.80
CA ALA A 38 2.53 6.94 -3.05
C ALA A 38 3.66 6.93 -4.07
N LEU A 39 4.87 7.24 -3.62
CA LEU A 39 6.02 7.22 -4.51
C LEU A 39 6.30 5.81 -5.02
N ARG A 40 6.20 4.82 -4.15
CA ARG A 40 6.44 3.43 -4.54
C ARG A 40 5.39 2.92 -5.51
N LEU A 41 4.14 3.34 -5.35
CA LEU A 41 3.09 2.94 -6.28
C LEU A 41 3.38 3.49 -7.68
N THR A 42 3.73 4.77 -7.76
CA THR A 42 4.09 5.38 -9.04
C THR A 42 5.29 4.68 -9.66
N HIS A 43 6.27 4.35 -8.82
CA HIS A 43 7.48 3.67 -9.28
C HIS A 43 7.16 2.27 -9.79
N CYS A 44 6.27 1.55 -9.09
CA CYS A 44 5.87 0.22 -9.54
C CYS A 44 5.22 0.27 -10.92
N ASP A 45 4.38 1.26 -11.15
CA ASP A 45 3.74 1.41 -12.45
C ASP A 45 4.78 1.60 -13.55
N LYS A 46 5.76 2.48 -13.30
CA LYS A 46 6.80 2.73 -14.27
C LYS A 46 7.66 1.48 -14.50
N LEU A 47 8.05 0.81 -13.43
CA LEU A 47 8.89 -0.39 -13.56
C LEU A 47 8.16 -1.50 -14.31
N TYR A 48 6.85 -1.63 -14.10
CA TYR A 48 6.07 -2.61 -14.82
C TYR A 48 6.04 -2.28 -16.31
N ARG A 49 5.79 -1.00 -16.65
CA ARG A 49 5.76 -0.58 -18.06
C ARG A 49 7.10 -0.75 -18.74
N ASP A 50 8.19 -0.53 -18.01
CA ASP A 50 9.54 -0.70 -18.53
C ASP A 50 10.00 -2.15 -18.53
N LYS A 51 9.17 -3.05 -18.03
CA LYS A 51 9.47 -4.49 -17.92
C LYS A 51 10.70 -4.76 -17.06
N ALA A 52 10.95 -3.89 -16.10
CA ALA A 52 12.06 -4.05 -15.15
C ALA A 52 11.57 -4.88 -13.97
N LEU A 53 11.36 -6.17 -14.20
CA LEU A 53 10.66 -7.02 -13.24
C LEU A 53 11.45 -7.27 -11.95
N GLY A 54 12.78 -7.34 -12.04
CA GLY A 54 13.59 -7.49 -10.83
C GLY A 54 13.43 -6.31 -9.89
N ASP A 55 13.45 -5.10 -10.45
CA ASP A 55 13.27 -3.89 -9.65
C ASP A 55 11.83 -3.77 -9.17
N LEU A 56 10.86 -4.19 -9.99
CA LEU A 56 9.48 -4.21 -9.58
C LEU A 56 9.28 -5.13 -8.38
N HIS A 57 9.92 -6.29 -8.39
CA HIS A 57 9.85 -7.22 -7.28
C HIS A 57 10.33 -6.56 -5.98
N LYS A 58 11.47 -5.87 -6.05
CA LYS A 58 12.01 -5.19 -4.87
C LYS A 58 11.08 -4.10 -4.38
N SER A 59 10.55 -3.31 -5.30
CA SER A 59 9.66 -2.21 -4.93
C SER A 59 8.37 -2.73 -4.31
N ALA A 60 7.82 -3.81 -4.86
CA ALA A 60 6.60 -4.41 -4.29
C ALA A 60 6.86 -4.97 -2.90
N LYS A 61 8.03 -5.58 -2.66
CA LYS A 61 8.37 -6.04 -1.32
C LYS A 61 8.43 -4.89 -0.32
N SER A 62 8.97 -3.76 -0.75
CA SER A 62 8.99 -2.56 0.11
C SER A 62 7.57 -2.10 0.43
N LEU A 63 6.68 -2.18 -0.55
CA LEU A 63 5.28 -1.82 -0.32
C LEU A 63 4.61 -2.70 0.73
N VAL A 64 4.93 -4.01 0.72
CA VAL A 64 4.38 -4.90 1.73
C VAL A 64 4.75 -4.39 3.13
N ALA A 65 6.01 -4.06 3.33
CA ALA A 65 6.48 -3.62 4.64
C ALA A 65 5.83 -2.30 5.06
N ILE A 66 5.76 -1.34 4.14
CA ILE A 66 5.18 -0.03 4.44
C ILE A 66 3.69 -0.17 4.74
N ALA A 67 2.99 -0.94 3.92
CA ALA A 67 1.55 -1.12 4.09
C ALA A 67 1.22 -1.82 5.40
N ASP A 68 2.03 -2.81 5.78
CA ASP A 68 1.83 -3.48 7.05
C ASP A 68 2.03 -2.53 8.22
N GLN A 69 2.99 -1.62 8.10
CA GLN A 69 3.29 -0.71 9.19
C GLN A 69 2.12 0.22 9.50
N ILE A 70 1.43 0.69 8.47
CA ILE A 70 0.37 1.67 8.68
C ILE A 70 -1.04 1.12 8.50
N GLY A 71 -1.18 -0.19 8.47
CA GLY A 71 -2.51 -0.80 8.49
C GLY A 71 -3.25 -0.77 7.17
N MET A 72 -2.57 -1.12 6.09
CA MET A 72 -3.19 -1.25 4.78
C MET A 72 -3.10 -2.69 4.28
N PRO A 73 -3.89 -3.61 4.86
CA PRO A 73 -3.74 -5.03 4.52
C PRO A 73 -4.03 -5.37 3.07
N ALA A 74 -4.95 -4.66 2.44
CA ALA A 74 -5.24 -4.94 1.04
C ALA A 74 -4.05 -4.59 0.14
N VAL A 75 -3.40 -3.46 0.43
CA VAL A 75 -2.20 -3.07 -0.33
C VAL A 75 -1.09 -4.09 -0.10
N SER A 76 -0.87 -4.47 1.15
CA SER A 76 0.14 -5.45 1.50
C SER A 76 -0.10 -6.77 0.76
N SER A 77 -1.33 -7.26 0.76
CA SER A 77 -1.70 -8.52 0.13
C SER A 77 -1.47 -8.46 -1.38
N VAL A 78 -1.94 -7.41 -2.03
CA VAL A 78 -1.81 -7.34 -3.49
C VAL A 78 -0.36 -7.13 -3.90
N ALA A 79 0.40 -6.34 -3.13
CA ALA A 79 1.83 -6.17 -3.41
C ALA A 79 2.56 -7.51 -3.29
N GLY A 80 2.19 -8.32 -2.28
CA GLY A 80 2.74 -9.66 -2.16
C GLY A 80 2.41 -10.54 -3.35
N HIS A 81 1.18 -10.43 -3.88
CA HIS A 81 0.79 -11.19 -5.06
C HIS A 81 1.60 -10.78 -6.28
N VAL A 82 1.98 -9.50 -6.38
CA VAL A 82 2.83 -9.05 -7.48
C VAL A 82 4.17 -9.79 -7.43
N THR A 83 4.78 -9.89 -6.24
CA THR A 83 6.06 -10.59 -6.14
C THR A 83 5.93 -12.06 -6.51
N ILE A 84 4.83 -12.70 -6.11
CA ILE A 84 4.61 -14.11 -6.45
C ILE A 84 4.45 -14.29 -7.94
N CYS A 85 3.70 -13.41 -8.60
CA CYS A 85 3.50 -13.50 -10.05
C CYS A 85 4.82 -13.35 -10.81
N ILE A 86 5.72 -12.50 -10.31
CA ILE A 86 7.03 -12.35 -10.93
C ILE A 86 7.83 -13.63 -10.75
N ASP A 87 7.83 -14.17 -9.54
CA ASP A 87 8.59 -15.39 -9.26
C ASP A 87 8.11 -16.56 -10.09
N CYS A 88 6.79 -16.64 -10.33
CA CYS A 88 6.20 -17.74 -11.10
C CYS A 88 6.16 -17.43 -12.58
N GLU A 89 6.66 -16.27 -13.00
CA GLU A 89 6.68 -15.87 -14.41
C GLU A 89 5.29 -15.88 -15.05
N ASN A 90 4.28 -15.54 -14.27
CA ASN A 90 2.91 -15.50 -14.76
C ASN A 90 2.59 -14.08 -15.22
N THR A 91 2.85 -13.81 -16.51
CA THR A 91 2.73 -12.46 -17.04
C THR A 91 1.29 -11.96 -17.10
N ILE A 92 0.34 -12.86 -17.34
CA ILE A 92 -1.07 -12.46 -17.41
C ILE A 92 -1.56 -12.05 -16.03
N ALA A 93 -1.29 -12.87 -15.02
CA ALA A 93 -1.70 -12.55 -13.66
C ALA A 93 -0.97 -11.30 -13.16
N LEU A 94 0.29 -11.13 -13.57
CA LEU A 94 1.05 -9.96 -13.15
C LEU A 94 0.39 -8.67 -13.60
N ALA A 95 -0.05 -8.60 -14.85
CA ALA A 95 -0.70 -7.40 -15.37
C ALA A 95 -1.93 -7.05 -14.52
N ALA A 96 -2.75 -8.05 -14.22
CA ALA A 96 -3.95 -7.84 -13.43
C ALA A 96 -3.62 -7.40 -12.00
N ARG A 97 -2.58 -7.99 -11.42
CA ARG A 97 -2.20 -7.65 -10.04
C ARG A 97 -1.60 -6.26 -9.93
N VAL A 98 -0.81 -5.85 -10.91
CA VAL A 98 -0.26 -4.50 -10.90
C VAL A 98 -1.40 -3.48 -11.02
N ALA A 99 -2.34 -3.71 -11.93
CA ALA A 99 -3.48 -2.80 -12.08
C ALA A 99 -4.28 -2.71 -10.78
N ARG A 100 -4.49 -3.84 -10.11
CA ARG A 100 -5.22 -3.86 -8.86
C ARG A 100 -4.43 -3.15 -7.77
N LEU A 101 -3.11 -3.34 -7.72
CA LEU A 101 -2.28 -2.69 -6.72
C LEU A 101 -2.40 -1.17 -6.82
N LEU A 102 -2.34 -0.64 -8.03
CA LEU A 102 -2.43 0.81 -8.21
C LEU A 102 -3.79 1.33 -7.76
N ARG A 103 -4.86 0.62 -8.11
CA ARG A 103 -6.21 1.06 -7.74
C ARG A 103 -6.43 0.97 -6.22
N ILE A 104 -6.08 -0.16 -5.63
CA ILE A 104 -6.26 -0.36 -4.19
C ILE A 104 -5.36 0.60 -3.41
N GLY A 105 -4.14 0.84 -3.92
CA GLY A 105 -3.23 1.77 -3.26
C GLY A 105 -3.80 3.17 -3.20
N GLU A 106 -4.33 3.65 -4.30
CA GLU A 106 -4.92 4.99 -4.34
C GLU A 106 -6.13 5.10 -3.43
N GLU A 107 -6.96 4.08 -3.44
CA GLU A 107 -8.16 4.08 -2.60
C GLU A 107 -7.79 4.07 -1.10
N SER A 108 -6.81 3.27 -0.73
CA SER A 108 -6.39 3.19 0.66
C SER A 108 -5.74 4.49 1.13
N LEU A 109 -4.94 5.11 0.27
CA LEU A 109 -4.35 6.40 0.61
C LEU A 109 -5.42 7.46 0.82
N ALA A 110 -6.46 7.45 -0.01
CA ALA A 110 -7.54 8.41 0.13
C ALA A 110 -8.27 8.24 1.46
N VAL A 111 -8.48 6.99 1.88
CA VAL A 111 -9.17 6.74 3.15
C VAL A 111 -8.35 7.30 4.32
N ILE A 112 -7.05 7.03 4.35
CA ILE A 112 -6.23 7.53 5.47
C ILE A 112 -6.11 9.05 5.41
N TRP A 113 -6.00 9.61 4.22
CA TRP A 113 -5.93 11.06 4.06
C TRP A 113 -7.19 11.73 4.63
N ASP A 114 -8.36 11.15 4.34
CA ASP A 114 -9.62 11.67 4.84
C ASP A 114 -9.71 11.58 6.36
N LEU A 115 -9.19 10.49 6.93
CA LEU A 115 -9.17 10.35 8.38
C LEU A 115 -8.34 11.44 9.05
N GLN A 116 -7.22 11.80 8.44
CA GLN A 116 -6.38 12.85 9.00
C GLN A 116 -7.02 14.20 8.88
N ASP A 117 -7.74 14.44 7.81
CA ASP A 117 -8.47 15.69 7.66
C ASP A 117 -9.52 15.86 8.75
N ILE A 118 -10.18 14.79 9.10
CA ILE A 118 -11.21 14.84 10.12
C ILE A 118 -10.65 15.22 11.47
N THR A 119 -9.42 14.84 11.77
CA THR A 119 -8.84 15.11 13.06
C THR A 119 -8.30 16.54 13.19
N ILE A 120 -8.27 17.27 12.13
CA ILE A 120 -7.87 18.64 12.16
C ILE A 120 -9.02 19.50 12.65
#